data_35c1217cf755baee088930583887908e
#
_entry.id   35c1217cf755baee088930583887908e
#
_cell.length_a   1.000
_cell.length_b   1.000
_cell.length_c   1.000
_cell.angle_alpha   90.00
_cell.angle_beta   90.00
_cell.angle_gamma   90.00
#
_symmetry.space_group_name_H-M   'P 1'
#
loop_
_entity.id
_entity.type
_entity.pdbx_description
1 polymer ?
#
loop_
_entity_poly.entity_id
_entity_poly.type
_entity_poly.pdbx_seq_one_letter_code
_entity_poly.pdbx_strand_id
1 'polypeptide(L)'
;CIQIWHKVQNLGVWDVMGTGSRTTVNVANGRKIEAADCSLCGQCITHCPVAALRERDDTDKVLEALHNPDTVTVVQVAPAVRAAWGEQFGLPPEKRLATILRHMGVEYVFDTNFAADLTIMEEGTEVIERFTHPGSAPMPMFTSCCPGWMRFVKTQAPELLGNISTCKSPQQMFGAITKTYFAEKMGIDPAKICCVSIMPCVAKKDECTWPGMDSTGTGQDVDYVLTTRELARLIRAEAIDPSAMPESEYDSPLGEYTGAGVIFGATGGVMEAALRTAFKLVTGKNPGPDVFREVRGMKPWKEAEFNIGGAVVRAAVVHGLGNVRKLIAAVERGEAQYDFVEV
;
A
#
# COMPACT_ATOMS: atom_id res chain seq x y z
N CYS A 1 -21.98 -1.69 -5.00
CA CYS A 1 -21.42 -0.81 -3.98
C CYS A 1 -22.01 -1.04 -2.59
N ILE A 2 -23.34 -0.90 -2.37
CA ILE A 2 -23.96 -1.05 -1.04
C ILE A 2 -23.59 -2.38 -0.37
N GLN A 3 -23.71 -3.50 -1.06
CA GLN A 3 -23.43 -4.83 -0.48
C GLN A 3 -21.98 -4.98 -0.01
N ILE A 4 -21.02 -4.45 -0.76
CA ILE A 4 -19.59 -4.49 -0.40
C ILE A 4 -19.33 -3.68 0.88
N TRP A 5 -20.02 -2.52 1.03
CA TRP A 5 -19.85 -1.66 2.18
C TRP A 5 -20.53 -2.21 3.44
N HIS A 6 -21.69 -2.84 3.30
CA HIS A 6 -22.39 -3.43 4.44
C HIS A 6 -21.82 -4.79 4.86
N LYS A 7 -21.51 -5.67 3.89
CA LYS A 7 -21.15 -7.07 4.21
C LYS A 7 -19.66 -7.33 4.35
N VAL A 8 -18.82 -6.57 3.64
CA VAL A 8 -17.37 -6.79 3.61
C VAL A 8 -16.64 -5.74 4.43
N GLN A 9 -16.87 -4.46 4.14
CA GLN A 9 -16.18 -3.37 4.81
C GLN A 9 -16.84 -2.91 6.12
N ASN A 10 -18.15 -3.14 6.24
CA ASN A 10 -18.96 -2.76 7.42
C ASN A 10 -18.84 -1.26 7.80
N LEU A 11 -18.92 -0.36 6.81
CA LEU A 11 -18.75 1.09 7.00
C LEU A 11 -20.01 1.91 6.73
N GLY A 12 -21.04 1.37 6.07
CA GLY A 12 -22.32 2.05 5.85
C GLY A 12 -22.25 3.36 5.04
N VAL A 13 -21.27 3.50 4.12
CA VAL A 13 -21.06 4.75 3.35
C VAL A 13 -22.12 4.96 2.27
N TRP A 14 -22.51 3.90 1.56
CA TRP A 14 -23.47 3.95 0.46
C TRP A 14 -24.81 3.36 0.86
N ASP A 15 -25.90 4.04 0.47
CA ASP A 15 -27.26 3.57 0.74
C ASP A 15 -28.21 3.87 -0.42
N VAL A 16 -29.40 3.26 -0.39
CA VAL A 16 -30.49 3.54 -1.31
C VAL A 16 -31.24 4.78 -0.82
N MET A 17 -31.39 5.75 -1.71
CA MET A 17 -32.11 6.99 -1.43
C MET A 17 -33.27 7.17 -2.41
N GLY A 18 -34.33 7.83 -1.93
CA GLY A 18 -35.54 8.06 -2.70
C GLY A 18 -36.45 6.83 -2.80
N THR A 19 -37.58 6.98 -3.47
CA THR A 19 -38.56 5.93 -3.68
C THR A 19 -39.10 5.93 -5.11
N GLY A 20 -39.59 4.79 -5.58
CA GLY A 20 -40.12 4.63 -6.93
C GLY A 20 -39.10 4.96 -8.00
N SER A 21 -39.51 5.75 -9.01
CA SER A 21 -38.63 6.16 -10.13
C SER A 21 -37.47 7.07 -9.70
N ARG A 22 -37.48 7.60 -8.49
CA ARG A 22 -36.39 8.43 -7.94
C ARG A 22 -35.42 7.63 -7.09
N THR A 23 -35.55 6.31 -7.03
CA THR A 23 -34.62 5.45 -6.30
C THR A 23 -33.22 5.56 -6.90
N THR A 24 -32.24 5.92 -6.09
CA THR A 24 -30.85 6.04 -6.48
C THR A 24 -29.91 5.52 -5.39
N VAL A 25 -28.70 5.18 -5.75
CA VAL A 25 -27.62 4.86 -4.80
C VAL A 25 -26.78 6.11 -4.60
N ASN A 26 -26.64 6.54 -3.36
CA ASN A 26 -25.85 7.71 -3.01
C ASN A 26 -25.15 7.51 -1.66
N VAL A 27 -24.34 8.47 -1.25
CA VAL A 27 -23.78 8.48 0.10
C VAL A 27 -24.91 8.60 1.11
N ALA A 28 -24.87 7.79 2.13
CA ALA A 28 -25.92 7.72 3.16
C ALA A 28 -26.24 9.11 3.73
N ASN A 29 -27.53 9.39 3.89
CA ASN A 29 -28.07 10.68 4.34
C ASN A 29 -27.74 11.87 3.41
N GLY A 30 -27.41 11.64 2.14
CA GLY A 30 -27.09 12.71 1.18
C GLY A 30 -25.84 13.52 1.51
N ARG A 31 -24.96 12.99 2.37
CA ARG A 31 -23.68 13.63 2.72
C ARG A 31 -22.72 13.64 1.54
N LYS A 32 -21.72 14.51 1.56
CA LYS A 32 -20.56 14.40 0.68
C LYS A 32 -19.71 13.21 1.14
N ILE A 33 -19.02 12.55 0.20
CA ILE A 33 -18.18 11.37 0.52
C ILE A 33 -17.02 11.72 1.46
N GLU A 34 -16.50 12.93 1.38
CA GLU A 34 -15.46 13.45 2.26
C GLU A 34 -15.91 13.59 3.72
N ALA A 35 -17.23 13.82 3.93
CA ALA A 35 -17.86 13.91 5.25
C ALA A 35 -18.42 12.57 5.73
N ALA A 36 -18.29 11.52 4.95
CA ALA A 36 -18.64 10.16 5.33
C ALA A 36 -17.38 9.44 5.80
N ASP A 37 -17.53 8.47 6.71
CA ASP A 37 -16.38 7.69 7.23
C ASP A 37 -15.88 6.68 6.19
N CYS A 38 -15.58 7.18 4.99
CA CYS A 38 -15.11 6.39 3.88
C CYS A 38 -13.61 6.12 4.04
N SER A 39 -13.23 4.83 3.99
CA SER A 39 -11.81 4.43 4.02
C SER A 39 -11.07 4.64 2.71
N LEU A 40 -11.73 5.12 1.66
CA LEU A 40 -11.22 5.31 0.30
C LEU A 40 -10.59 4.05 -0.34
N CYS A 41 -10.95 2.86 0.13
CA CYS A 41 -10.36 1.59 -0.32
C CYS A 41 -10.68 1.21 -1.77
N GLY A 42 -11.61 1.90 -2.45
CA GLY A 42 -11.96 1.66 -3.86
C GLY A 42 -12.80 0.41 -4.14
N GLN A 43 -13.19 -0.37 -3.13
CA GLN A 43 -13.97 -1.61 -3.33
C GLN A 43 -15.33 -1.36 -4.01
N CYS A 44 -15.95 -0.21 -3.77
CA CYS A 44 -17.17 0.18 -4.46
C CYS A 44 -16.97 0.40 -5.98
N ILE A 45 -15.79 0.84 -6.39
CA ILE A 45 -15.40 1.07 -7.79
C ILE A 45 -15.30 -0.27 -8.50
N THR A 46 -14.52 -1.21 -7.96
CA THR A 46 -14.29 -2.54 -8.56
C THR A 46 -15.55 -3.41 -8.63
N HIS A 47 -16.52 -3.16 -7.74
CA HIS A 47 -17.80 -3.90 -7.68
C HIS A 47 -18.99 -3.11 -8.25
N CYS A 48 -18.76 -2.00 -8.93
CA CYS A 48 -19.83 -1.25 -9.59
C CYS A 48 -20.17 -1.90 -10.94
N PRO A 49 -21.36 -2.51 -11.10
CA PRO A 49 -21.68 -3.26 -12.32
C PRO A 49 -21.86 -2.37 -13.56
N VAL A 50 -22.05 -1.06 -13.34
CA VAL A 50 -22.29 -0.07 -14.40
C VAL A 50 -21.15 0.95 -14.51
N ALA A 51 -20.02 0.72 -13.84
CA ALA A 51 -18.83 1.59 -13.83
C ALA A 51 -19.14 3.09 -13.55
N ALA A 52 -20.19 3.35 -12.74
CA ALA A 52 -20.61 4.73 -12.38
C ALA A 52 -19.67 5.38 -11.36
N LEU A 53 -18.89 4.59 -10.62
CA LEU A 53 -17.94 5.07 -9.63
C LEU A 53 -16.53 4.99 -10.20
N ARG A 54 -15.77 6.06 -10.04
CA ARG A 54 -14.38 6.14 -10.49
C ARG A 54 -13.51 6.76 -9.39
N GLU A 55 -12.24 6.43 -9.43
CA GLU A 55 -11.18 7.12 -8.71
C GLU A 55 -10.96 8.54 -9.25
N ARG A 56 -10.31 9.40 -8.46
CA ARG A 56 -9.73 10.64 -8.97
C ARG A 56 -8.71 10.27 -10.05
N ASP A 57 -8.84 10.88 -11.21
CA ASP A 57 -7.93 10.65 -12.34
C ASP A 57 -6.74 11.62 -12.24
N ASP A 58 -5.54 11.08 -12.18
CA ASP A 58 -4.30 11.86 -12.15
C ASP A 58 -3.48 11.68 -13.45
N THR A 59 -4.03 11.02 -14.48
CA THR A 59 -3.31 10.71 -15.72
C THR A 59 -2.87 11.97 -16.45
N ASP A 60 -3.73 12.99 -16.58
CA ASP A 60 -3.40 14.24 -17.28
C ASP A 60 -2.22 14.97 -16.61
N LYS A 61 -2.21 14.98 -15.26
CA LYS A 61 -1.13 15.61 -14.50
C LYS A 61 0.21 14.89 -14.66
N VAL A 62 0.15 13.56 -14.74
CA VAL A 62 1.36 12.74 -14.99
C VAL A 62 1.87 13.00 -16.41
N LEU A 63 0.98 13.07 -17.41
CA LEU A 63 1.36 13.44 -18.79
C LEU A 63 1.97 14.85 -18.87
N GLU A 64 1.40 15.82 -18.18
CA GLU A 64 1.96 17.17 -18.08
C GLU A 64 3.38 17.14 -17.49
N ALA A 65 3.61 16.35 -16.43
CA ALA A 65 4.93 16.21 -15.84
C ALA A 65 5.93 15.54 -16.79
N LEU A 66 5.51 14.50 -17.51
CA LEU A 66 6.35 13.79 -18.51
C LEU A 66 6.75 14.67 -19.69
N HIS A 67 5.91 15.64 -20.08
CA HIS A 67 6.21 16.55 -21.18
C HIS A 67 6.91 17.84 -20.74
N ASN A 68 7.10 18.06 -19.44
CA ASN A 68 7.79 19.25 -18.93
C ASN A 68 9.30 19.02 -18.87
N PRO A 69 10.10 19.70 -19.70
CA PRO A 69 11.56 19.49 -19.75
C PRO A 69 12.30 19.93 -18.49
N ASP A 70 11.65 20.69 -17.60
CA ASP A 70 12.23 21.13 -16.33
C ASP A 70 11.96 20.17 -15.17
N THR A 71 11.22 19.09 -15.44
CA THR A 71 10.82 18.09 -14.45
C THR A 71 11.56 16.78 -14.69
N VAL A 72 12.14 16.22 -13.64
CA VAL A 72 12.69 14.85 -13.63
C VAL A 72 11.62 13.90 -13.12
N THR A 73 11.11 13.05 -13.99
CA THR A 73 10.04 12.13 -13.64
C THR A 73 10.59 10.80 -13.14
N VAL A 74 10.26 10.48 -11.89
CA VAL A 74 10.64 9.24 -11.21
C VAL A 74 9.39 8.42 -10.95
N VAL A 75 9.35 7.20 -11.45
CA VAL A 75 8.22 6.27 -11.23
C VAL A 75 8.64 5.13 -10.33
N GLN A 76 7.84 4.83 -9.31
CA GLN A 76 7.95 3.62 -8.50
C GLN A 76 6.79 2.66 -8.78
N VAL A 77 7.07 1.37 -8.93
CA VAL A 77 6.09 0.33 -9.26
C VAL A 77 5.91 -0.62 -8.08
N ALA A 78 4.68 -0.75 -7.59
CA ALA A 78 4.37 -1.66 -6.48
C ALA A 78 4.55 -3.14 -6.86
N PRO A 79 4.93 -4.01 -5.89
CA PRO A 79 5.11 -5.45 -6.11
C PRO A 79 3.89 -6.12 -6.76
N ALA A 80 2.67 -5.82 -6.28
CA ALA A 80 1.44 -6.38 -6.83
C ALA A 80 1.13 -5.86 -8.25
N VAL A 81 1.46 -4.60 -8.56
CA VAL A 81 1.32 -4.06 -9.92
C VAL A 81 2.28 -4.77 -10.86
N ARG A 82 3.55 -4.92 -10.47
CA ARG A 82 4.57 -5.63 -11.23
C ARG A 82 4.12 -7.06 -11.60
N ALA A 83 3.45 -7.75 -10.67
CA ALA A 83 2.97 -9.11 -10.90
C ALA A 83 1.73 -9.19 -11.81
N ALA A 84 0.87 -8.16 -11.85
CA ALA A 84 -0.46 -8.27 -12.44
C ALA A 84 -0.76 -7.30 -13.59
N TRP A 85 0.11 -6.32 -13.90
CA TRP A 85 -0.19 -5.30 -14.92
C TRP A 85 -0.46 -5.90 -16.32
N GLY A 86 0.25 -6.98 -16.65
CA GLY A 86 0.16 -7.65 -17.96
C GLY A 86 -1.17 -8.38 -18.20
N GLU A 87 -1.91 -8.74 -17.14
CA GLU A 87 -3.19 -9.46 -17.26
C GLU A 87 -4.20 -8.71 -18.13
N GLN A 88 -4.21 -7.37 -18.07
CA GLN A 88 -5.11 -6.53 -18.88
C GLN A 88 -4.78 -6.54 -20.38
N PHE A 89 -3.64 -7.08 -20.76
CA PHE A 89 -3.14 -7.21 -22.13
C PHE A 89 -2.93 -8.68 -22.53
N GLY A 90 -3.29 -9.64 -21.67
CA GLY A 90 -3.05 -11.07 -21.88
C GLY A 90 -1.57 -11.45 -21.89
N LEU A 91 -0.74 -10.68 -21.19
CA LEU A 91 0.71 -10.89 -21.11
C LEU A 91 1.11 -11.44 -19.74
N PRO A 92 2.16 -12.26 -19.67
CA PRO A 92 2.76 -12.64 -18.41
C PRO A 92 3.39 -11.42 -17.70
N PRO A 93 3.64 -11.51 -16.37
CA PRO A 93 4.27 -10.45 -15.59
C PRO A 93 5.77 -10.33 -15.92
N GLU A 94 6.09 -9.72 -17.05
CA GLU A 94 7.45 -9.54 -17.56
C GLU A 94 7.98 -8.12 -17.28
N LYS A 95 9.29 -7.93 -17.42
CA LYS A 95 10.00 -6.67 -17.20
C LYS A 95 9.74 -5.60 -18.29
N ARG A 96 8.78 -5.83 -19.17
CA ARG A 96 8.38 -4.90 -20.25
C ARG A 96 7.81 -3.60 -19.72
N LEU A 97 7.24 -3.60 -18.49
CA LEU A 97 6.68 -2.39 -17.91
C LEU A 97 7.73 -1.28 -17.78
N ALA A 98 8.96 -1.60 -17.42
CA ALA A 98 10.03 -0.61 -17.32
C ALA A 98 10.33 0.04 -18.69
N THR A 99 10.37 -0.76 -19.75
CA THR A 99 10.53 -0.25 -21.12
C THR A 99 9.36 0.63 -21.55
N ILE A 100 8.12 0.20 -21.26
CA ILE A 100 6.92 0.98 -21.57
C ILE A 100 6.96 2.35 -20.90
N LEU A 101 7.28 2.40 -19.62
CA LEU A 101 7.36 3.65 -18.87
C LEU A 101 8.44 4.58 -19.42
N ARG A 102 9.63 4.03 -19.76
CA ARG A 102 10.70 4.80 -20.41
C ARG A 102 10.29 5.31 -21.81
N HIS A 103 9.55 4.50 -22.56
CA HIS A 103 9.02 4.91 -23.87
C HIS A 103 8.03 6.07 -23.75
N MET A 104 7.33 6.19 -22.63
CA MET A 104 6.43 7.30 -22.31
C MET A 104 7.18 8.55 -21.80
N GLY A 105 8.49 8.50 -21.63
CA GLY A 105 9.32 9.64 -21.20
C GLY A 105 9.70 9.65 -19.72
N VAL A 106 9.51 8.54 -19.00
CA VAL A 106 9.96 8.42 -17.61
C VAL A 106 11.49 8.29 -17.56
N GLU A 107 12.17 9.17 -16.82
CA GLU A 107 13.63 9.15 -16.69
C GLU A 107 14.13 8.02 -15.80
N TYR A 108 13.45 7.78 -14.67
CA TYR A 108 13.84 6.72 -13.73
C TYR A 108 12.66 5.86 -13.38
N VAL A 109 12.80 4.55 -13.55
CA VAL A 109 11.79 3.55 -13.24
C VAL A 109 12.31 2.62 -12.14
N PHE A 110 11.78 2.78 -10.93
CA PHE A 110 12.17 2.04 -9.75
C PHE A 110 11.17 0.97 -9.34
N ASP A 111 11.65 0.01 -8.56
CA ASP A 111 10.84 -0.99 -7.90
C ASP A 111 10.58 -0.59 -6.43
N THR A 112 9.32 -0.50 -6.03
CA THR A 112 8.94 -0.20 -4.64
C THR A 112 9.42 -1.27 -3.65
N ASN A 113 9.86 -2.45 -4.12
CA ASN A 113 10.45 -3.50 -3.28
C ASN A 113 11.61 -3.00 -2.43
N PHE A 114 12.40 -2.05 -2.94
CA PHE A 114 13.47 -1.41 -2.15
C PHE A 114 12.92 -0.74 -0.89
N ALA A 115 11.84 0.04 -1.03
CA ALA A 115 11.23 0.70 0.11
C ALA A 115 10.43 -0.27 1.00
N ALA A 116 9.96 -1.39 0.44
CA ALA A 116 9.36 -2.45 1.26
C ALA A 116 10.40 -3.08 2.19
N ASP A 117 11.62 -3.34 1.72
CA ASP A 117 12.72 -3.80 2.57
C ASP A 117 13.06 -2.77 3.65
N LEU A 118 13.10 -1.48 3.29
CA LEU A 118 13.33 -0.41 4.25
C LEU A 118 12.23 -0.36 5.31
N THR A 119 10.96 -0.45 4.89
CA THR A 119 9.82 -0.49 5.81
C THR A 119 9.95 -1.67 6.79
N ILE A 120 10.35 -2.84 6.32
CA ILE A 120 10.54 -4.01 7.20
C ILE A 120 11.67 -3.81 8.19
N MET A 121 12.74 -3.15 7.81
CA MET A 121 13.82 -2.84 8.76
C MET A 121 13.35 -1.89 9.85
N GLU A 122 12.62 -0.83 9.49
CA GLU A 122 12.09 0.15 10.44
C GLU A 122 10.96 -0.45 11.31
N GLU A 123 9.94 -1.03 10.69
CA GLU A 123 8.78 -1.59 11.38
C GLU A 123 9.16 -2.82 12.21
N GLY A 124 10.06 -3.67 11.70
CA GLY A 124 10.60 -4.82 12.43
C GLY A 124 11.41 -4.40 13.65
N THR A 125 12.19 -3.31 13.54
CA THR A 125 12.91 -2.72 14.69
C THR A 125 11.92 -2.19 15.72
N GLU A 126 10.89 -1.48 15.31
CA GLU A 126 9.84 -0.98 16.20
C GLU A 126 9.12 -2.12 16.95
N VAL A 127 8.80 -3.23 16.26
CA VAL A 127 8.23 -4.43 16.90
C VAL A 127 9.16 -4.96 17.98
N ILE A 128 10.46 -5.12 17.67
CA ILE A 128 11.46 -5.63 18.63
C ILE A 128 11.59 -4.68 19.82
N GLU A 129 11.62 -3.38 19.60
CA GLU A 129 11.68 -2.38 20.66
C GLU A 129 10.48 -2.45 21.59
N ARG A 130 9.25 -2.53 21.04
CA ARG A 130 8.03 -2.68 21.85
C ARG A 130 8.03 -3.98 22.68
N PHE A 131 8.60 -5.06 22.12
CA PHE A 131 8.75 -6.35 22.81
C PHE A 131 9.78 -6.31 23.94
N THR A 132 10.94 -5.69 23.69
CA THR A 132 12.05 -5.66 24.64
C THR A 132 11.88 -4.61 25.74
N HIS A 133 11.04 -3.60 25.48
CA HIS A 133 10.71 -2.54 26.44
C HIS A 133 9.21 -2.49 26.74
N PRO A 134 8.67 -3.45 27.51
CA PRO A 134 7.24 -3.50 27.83
C PRO A 134 6.76 -2.20 28.46
N GLY A 135 5.68 -1.65 27.91
CA GLY A 135 5.11 -0.38 28.35
C GLY A 135 5.62 0.87 27.61
N SER A 136 6.57 0.74 26.68
CA SER A 136 7.02 1.85 25.83
C SER A 136 5.93 2.32 24.87
N ALA A 137 5.11 1.39 24.38
CA ALA A 137 3.95 1.66 23.56
C ALA A 137 2.86 0.58 23.76
N PRO A 138 1.58 0.89 23.42
CA PRO A 138 0.51 -0.10 23.51
C PRO A 138 0.73 -1.32 22.60
N MET A 139 0.23 -2.49 23.04
CA MET A 139 0.20 -3.72 22.28
C MET A 139 -1.26 -4.18 22.09
N PRO A 140 -1.60 -4.92 21.03
CA PRO A 140 -0.72 -5.34 19.93
C PRO A 140 -0.29 -4.16 19.05
N MET A 141 0.85 -4.30 18.35
CA MET A 141 1.22 -3.37 17.30
C MET A 141 0.50 -3.74 15.99
N PHE A 142 -0.07 -2.76 15.30
CA PHE A 142 -0.66 -2.93 13.98
C PHE A 142 0.22 -2.29 12.90
N THR A 143 0.25 -2.89 11.71
CA THR A 143 0.90 -2.28 10.55
C THR A 143 0.27 -0.94 10.16
N SER A 144 1.03 -0.03 9.56
CA SER A 144 0.59 1.31 9.13
C SER A 144 0.49 1.47 7.61
N CYS A 145 0.95 0.49 6.82
CA CYS A 145 1.14 0.64 5.39
C CYS A 145 -0.15 0.71 4.55
N CYS A 146 -1.32 0.33 5.10
CA CYS A 146 -2.60 0.41 4.42
C CYS A 146 -3.35 1.71 4.73
N PRO A 147 -3.48 2.68 3.78
CA PRO A 147 -4.14 3.96 4.07
C PRO A 147 -5.63 3.82 4.36
N GLY A 148 -6.29 2.80 3.78
CA GLY A 148 -7.69 2.52 4.08
C GLY A 148 -7.91 2.09 5.53
N TRP A 149 -6.98 1.29 6.08
CA TRP A 149 -6.93 0.94 7.49
C TRP A 149 -6.64 2.17 8.36
N MET A 150 -5.66 2.97 8.00
CA MET A 150 -5.31 4.19 8.73
C MET A 150 -6.48 5.17 8.82
N ARG A 151 -7.24 5.36 7.73
CA ARG A 151 -8.47 6.16 7.77
C ARG A 151 -9.53 5.56 8.68
N PHE A 152 -9.69 4.25 8.63
CA PHE A 152 -10.62 3.55 9.53
C PHE A 152 -10.26 3.79 10.99
N VAL A 153 -8.99 3.63 11.38
CA VAL A 153 -8.54 3.89 12.76
C VAL A 153 -8.83 5.33 13.16
N LYS A 154 -8.42 6.29 12.34
CA LYS A 154 -8.62 7.72 12.64
C LYS A 154 -10.09 8.12 12.83
N THR A 155 -11.03 7.44 12.16
CA THR A 155 -12.44 7.81 12.16
C THR A 155 -13.32 6.93 13.05
N GLN A 156 -12.94 5.67 13.27
CA GLN A 156 -13.82 4.66 13.86
C GLN A 156 -13.23 3.91 15.05
N ALA A 157 -11.93 4.02 15.28
CA ALA A 157 -11.21 3.38 16.38
C ALA A 157 -10.01 4.23 16.82
N PRO A 158 -10.21 5.54 17.11
CA PRO A 158 -9.11 6.46 17.42
C PRO A 158 -8.31 6.09 18.67
N GLU A 159 -8.88 5.30 19.55
CA GLU A 159 -8.23 4.71 20.73
C GLU A 159 -7.06 3.79 20.36
N LEU A 160 -7.05 3.21 19.15
CA LEU A 160 -5.98 2.34 18.66
C LEU A 160 -4.82 3.09 17.98
N LEU A 161 -4.88 4.43 17.90
CA LEU A 161 -3.80 5.19 17.24
C LEU A 161 -2.42 4.94 17.86
N GLY A 162 -2.34 4.75 19.17
CA GLY A 162 -1.10 4.40 19.85
C GLY A 162 -0.57 2.99 19.54
N ASN A 163 -1.43 2.12 19.05
CA ASN A 163 -1.08 0.75 18.67
C ASN A 163 -0.53 0.64 17.25
N ILE A 164 -0.70 1.68 16.43
CA ILE A 164 -0.24 1.66 15.04
C ILE A 164 1.28 1.84 14.99
N SER A 165 1.92 1.17 14.04
CA SER A 165 3.32 1.43 13.69
C SER A 165 3.52 2.90 13.30
N THR A 166 4.64 3.48 13.73
CA THR A 166 5.01 4.87 13.41
C THR A 166 5.61 5.02 12.01
N CYS A 167 5.84 3.92 11.33
CA CYS A 167 6.48 3.90 10.02
C CYS A 167 5.60 4.50 8.91
N LYS A 168 6.22 5.21 7.97
CA LYS A 168 5.61 5.52 6.68
C LYS A 168 5.39 4.23 5.89
N SER A 169 4.41 4.22 4.98
CA SER A 169 4.26 3.09 4.05
C SER A 169 5.45 3.01 3.08
N PRO A 170 5.71 1.84 2.44
CA PRO A 170 6.72 1.72 1.40
C PRO A 170 6.62 2.78 0.30
N GLN A 171 5.38 3.14 -0.11
CA GLN A 171 5.17 4.22 -1.07
C GLN A 171 5.76 5.54 -0.59
N GLN A 172 5.47 5.94 0.64
CA GLN A 172 5.89 7.23 1.19
C GLN A 172 7.36 7.22 1.61
N MET A 173 7.88 6.10 2.10
CA MET A 173 9.33 5.94 2.32
C MET A 173 10.10 6.10 1.03
N PHE A 174 9.61 5.48 -0.06
CA PHE A 174 10.26 5.62 -1.36
C PHE A 174 10.27 7.06 -1.85
N GLY A 175 9.14 7.76 -1.77
CA GLY A 175 9.03 9.17 -2.15
C GLY A 175 9.99 10.05 -1.34
N ALA A 176 10.02 9.86 -0.02
CA ALA A 176 10.92 10.60 0.87
C ALA A 176 12.39 10.38 0.47
N ILE A 177 12.84 9.13 0.26
CA ILE A 177 14.21 8.82 -0.15
C ILE A 177 14.52 9.35 -1.55
N THR A 178 13.54 9.32 -2.46
CA THR A 178 13.70 9.87 -3.81
C THR A 178 13.97 11.37 -3.77
N LYS A 179 13.21 12.12 -2.99
CA LYS A 179 13.39 13.58 -2.89
C LYS A 179 14.50 14.02 -1.92
N THR A 180 15.08 13.10 -1.14
CA THR A 180 16.22 13.39 -0.25
C THR A 180 17.51 12.74 -0.78
N TYR A 181 17.78 11.51 -0.39
CA TYR A 181 19.03 10.81 -0.67
C TYR A 181 19.31 10.63 -2.18
N PHE A 182 18.30 10.21 -2.96
CA PHE A 182 18.49 10.06 -4.41
C PHE A 182 18.74 11.41 -5.08
N ALA A 183 17.96 12.44 -4.73
CA ALA A 183 18.15 13.80 -5.25
C ALA A 183 19.57 14.32 -4.98
N GLU A 184 20.05 14.18 -3.74
CA GLU A 184 21.43 14.54 -3.35
C GLU A 184 22.47 13.75 -4.14
N LYS A 185 22.32 12.43 -4.20
CA LYS A 185 23.25 11.52 -4.90
C LYS A 185 23.39 11.82 -6.39
N MET A 186 22.30 12.22 -7.02
CA MET A 186 22.24 12.54 -8.46
C MET A 186 22.49 14.03 -8.75
N GLY A 187 22.56 14.88 -7.74
CA GLY A 187 22.71 16.33 -7.89
C GLY A 187 21.47 16.98 -8.50
N ILE A 188 20.28 16.44 -8.25
CA ILE A 188 18.99 16.93 -8.74
C ILE A 188 18.32 17.76 -7.66
N ASP A 189 17.78 18.93 -8.02
CA ASP A 189 16.96 19.72 -7.13
C ASP A 189 15.67 18.96 -6.78
N PRO A 190 15.38 18.67 -5.49
CA PRO A 190 14.15 17.97 -5.09
C PRO A 190 12.87 18.58 -5.62
N ALA A 191 12.83 19.93 -5.77
CA ALA A 191 11.68 20.65 -6.30
C ALA A 191 11.40 20.34 -7.79
N LYS A 192 12.37 19.82 -8.51
CA LYS A 192 12.23 19.41 -9.92
C LYS A 192 11.83 17.94 -10.06
N ILE A 193 11.84 17.15 -9.00
CA ILE A 193 11.47 15.76 -9.06
C ILE A 193 9.94 15.61 -8.95
N CYS A 194 9.33 15.02 -9.97
CA CYS A 194 7.97 14.51 -9.93
C CYS A 194 8.00 13.01 -9.62
N CYS A 195 7.70 12.65 -8.39
CA CYS A 195 7.61 11.25 -7.96
C CYS A 195 6.21 10.70 -8.21
N VAL A 196 6.09 9.75 -9.13
CA VAL A 196 4.83 9.07 -9.46
C VAL A 196 4.85 7.64 -8.93
N SER A 197 3.80 7.24 -8.26
CA SER A 197 3.65 5.90 -7.72
C SER A 197 2.59 5.12 -8.49
N ILE A 198 2.89 3.91 -8.95
CA ILE A 198 1.91 3.02 -9.57
C ILE A 198 1.51 1.94 -8.58
N MET A 199 0.25 2.00 -8.13
CA MET A 199 -0.26 1.22 -7.00
C MET A 199 -1.55 0.45 -7.33
N PRO A 200 -1.79 -0.69 -6.70
CA PRO A 200 -3.05 -1.42 -6.87
C PRO A 200 -4.20 -0.84 -6.03
N CYS A 201 -3.96 0.23 -5.29
CA CYS A 201 -4.83 0.76 -4.24
C CYS A 201 -5.20 2.23 -4.47
N VAL A 202 -6.51 2.53 -4.47
CA VAL A 202 -7.02 3.91 -4.62
C VAL A 202 -6.72 4.78 -3.39
N ALA A 203 -6.73 4.21 -2.19
CA ALA A 203 -6.44 4.96 -0.96
C ALA A 203 -5.02 5.54 -0.92
N LYS A 204 -4.10 5.00 -1.70
CA LYS A 204 -2.74 5.52 -1.87
C LYS A 204 -2.71 6.95 -2.45
N LYS A 205 -3.75 7.35 -3.20
CA LYS A 205 -3.92 8.73 -3.70
C LYS A 205 -4.20 9.75 -2.59
N ASP A 206 -4.86 9.31 -1.52
CA ASP A 206 -5.17 10.14 -0.36
C ASP A 206 -3.95 10.24 0.58
N GLU A 207 -3.24 9.15 0.77
CA GLU A 207 -2.06 9.06 1.65
C GLU A 207 -1.00 10.13 1.33
N CYS A 208 -0.78 10.44 0.06
CA CYS A 208 0.19 11.46 -0.35
C CYS A 208 -0.09 12.85 0.21
N THR A 209 -1.35 13.13 0.56
CA THR A 209 -1.79 14.45 1.04
C THR A 209 -1.76 14.58 2.57
N TRP A 210 -1.35 13.55 3.28
CA TRP A 210 -1.38 13.56 4.74
C TRP A 210 -0.23 14.40 5.31
N PRO A 211 -0.44 15.01 6.50
CA PRO A 211 0.63 15.71 7.20
C PRO A 211 1.85 14.82 7.41
N GLY A 212 3.04 15.36 7.20
CA GLY A 212 4.30 14.64 7.33
C GLY A 212 4.73 13.86 6.08
N MET A 213 3.98 13.93 4.99
CA MET A 213 4.35 13.36 3.68
C MET A 213 5.06 14.40 2.78
N ASP A 214 5.89 15.21 3.40
CA ASP A 214 6.70 16.29 2.81
C ASP A 214 8.06 16.35 3.52
N SER A 215 8.97 15.46 3.16
CA SER A 215 10.24 15.27 3.85
C SER A 215 11.27 16.38 3.56
N THR A 216 11.09 17.12 2.45
CA THR A 216 12.02 18.17 2.02
C THR A 216 11.48 19.58 2.20
N GLY A 217 10.18 19.71 2.50
CA GLY A 217 9.48 21.01 2.50
C GLY A 217 9.29 21.61 1.10
N THR A 218 9.56 20.85 0.03
CA THR A 218 9.39 21.28 -1.37
C THR A 218 8.08 20.84 -2.00
N GLY A 219 7.21 20.21 -1.22
CA GLY A 219 5.96 19.60 -1.65
C GLY A 219 5.88 18.12 -1.25
N GLN A 220 4.88 17.42 -1.72
CA GLN A 220 4.63 16.04 -1.36
C GLN A 220 5.81 15.12 -1.73
N ASP A 221 6.11 14.12 -0.89
CA ASP A 221 7.13 13.09 -1.19
C ASP A 221 6.75 12.28 -2.44
N VAL A 222 5.46 11.99 -2.61
CA VAL A 222 4.88 11.39 -3.81
C VAL A 222 3.86 12.35 -4.39
N ASP A 223 4.09 12.84 -5.61
CA ASP A 223 3.27 13.87 -6.24
C ASP A 223 1.96 13.30 -6.79
N TYR A 224 2.03 12.15 -7.48
CA TYR A 224 0.87 11.52 -8.09
C TYR A 224 0.87 10.01 -7.88
N VAL A 225 -0.34 9.44 -7.84
CA VAL A 225 -0.53 7.98 -7.78
C VAL A 225 -1.43 7.54 -8.92
N LEU A 226 -0.93 6.64 -9.76
CA LEU A 226 -1.70 5.94 -10.77
C LEU A 226 -2.10 4.56 -10.26
N THR A 227 -3.36 4.19 -10.45
CA THR A 227 -3.78 2.81 -10.26
C THR A 227 -3.36 1.94 -11.44
N THR A 228 -3.34 0.62 -11.25
CA THR A 228 -3.08 -0.33 -12.35
C THR A 228 -4.04 -0.12 -13.53
N ARG A 229 -5.30 0.29 -13.27
CA ARG A 229 -6.29 0.59 -14.31
C ARG A 229 -5.99 1.88 -15.08
N GLU A 230 -5.53 2.92 -14.36
CA GLU A 230 -5.09 4.18 -14.99
C GLU A 230 -3.86 3.94 -15.85
N LEU A 231 -2.87 3.20 -15.35
CA LEU A 231 -1.71 2.78 -16.13
C LEU A 231 -2.12 2.08 -17.43
N ALA A 232 -3.04 1.11 -17.35
CA ALA A 232 -3.50 0.39 -18.54
C ALA A 232 -4.26 1.28 -19.52
N ARG A 233 -5.02 2.28 -19.04
CA ARG A 233 -5.65 3.30 -19.90
C ARG A 233 -4.61 4.17 -20.59
N LEU A 234 -3.59 4.58 -19.85
CA LEU A 234 -2.50 5.41 -20.35
C LEU A 234 -1.72 4.70 -21.46
N ILE A 235 -1.33 3.44 -21.23
CA ILE A 235 -0.65 2.60 -22.26
C ILE A 235 -1.49 2.51 -23.53
N ARG A 236 -2.82 2.35 -23.42
CA ARG A 236 -3.72 2.32 -24.58
C ARG A 236 -3.87 3.69 -25.26
N ALA A 237 -3.92 4.77 -24.48
CA ALA A 237 -4.04 6.13 -25.01
C ALA A 237 -2.80 6.53 -25.82
N GLU A 238 -1.60 6.11 -25.37
CA GLU A 238 -0.34 6.31 -26.09
C GLU A 238 -0.13 5.33 -27.26
N ALA A 239 -1.13 4.50 -27.56
CA ALA A 239 -1.09 3.50 -28.65
C ALA A 239 0.13 2.57 -28.56
N ILE A 240 0.63 2.29 -27.37
CA ILE A 240 1.76 1.38 -27.14
C ILE A 240 1.25 -0.06 -27.24
N ASP A 241 1.92 -0.89 -28.04
CA ASP A 241 1.73 -2.34 -28.02
C ASP A 241 2.69 -2.99 -27.01
N PRO A 242 2.22 -3.43 -25.83
CA PRO A 242 3.09 -4.01 -24.84
C PRO A 242 3.76 -5.31 -25.29
N SER A 243 3.16 -6.05 -26.24
CA SER A 243 3.70 -7.31 -26.73
C SER A 243 4.95 -7.11 -27.59
N ALA A 244 5.06 -5.96 -28.24
CA ALA A 244 6.20 -5.59 -29.09
C ALA A 244 7.35 -4.96 -28.30
N MET A 245 7.15 -4.60 -27.01
CA MET A 245 8.19 -3.97 -26.22
C MET A 245 9.21 -4.99 -25.71
N PRO A 246 10.52 -4.70 -25.79
CA PRO A 246 11.55 -5.53 -25.17
C PRO A 246 11.47 -5.46 -23.65
N GLU A 247 12.02 -6.44 -22.99
CA GLU A 247 12.24 -6.38 -21.52
C GLU A 247 13.41 -5.47 -21.18
N SER A 248 13.32 -4.78 -20.03
CA SER A 248 14.42 -4.06 -19.43
C SER A 248 14.36 -4.12 -17.91
N GLU A 249 15.51 -4.00 -17.26
CA GLU A 249 15.58 -3.96 -15.81
C GLU A 249 15.07 -2.62 -15.27
N TYR A 250 14.59 -2.65 -14.02
CA TYR A 250 14.35 -1.45 -13.25
C TYR A 250 15.65 -0.77 -12.88
N ASP A 251 15.62 0.55 -12.71
CA ASP A 251 16.78 1.29 -12.24
C ASP A 251 17.03 1.00 -10.76
N SER A 252 18.30 0.89 -10.35
CA SER A 252 18.68 0.57 -8.98
C SER A 252 19.77 1.48 -8.40
N PRO A 253 19.68 2.83 -8.55
CA PRO A 253 20.71 3.73 -8.02
C PRO A 253 20.72 3.76 -6.48
N LEU A 254 19.67 3.28 -5.83
CA LEU A 254 19.55 3.16 -4.37
C LEU A 254 20.09 1.82 -3.86
N GLY A 255 20.35 0.85 -4.74
CA GLY A 255 20.77 -0.51 -4.42
C GLY A 255 19.73 -1.56 -4.77
N GLU A 256 20.05 -2.81 -4.48
CA GLU A 256 19.18 -3.96 -4.74
C GLU A 256 18.23 -4.18 -3.57
N TYR A 257 17.10 -4.83 -3.84
CA TYR A 257 16.12 -5.28 -2.84
C TYR A 257 16.24 -6.78 -2.59
N THR A 258 15.68 -7.24 -1.48
CA THR A 258 15.67 -8.64 -1.08
C THR A 258 14.36 -9.35 -1.43
N GLY A 259 14.30 -10.66 -1.19
CA GLY A 259 13.06 -11.41 -1.32
C GLY A 259 11.96 -10.98 -0.33
N ALA A 260 12.31 -10.28 0.75
CA ALA A 260 11.33 -9.75 1.71
C ALA A 260 10.41 -8.71 1.07
N GLY A 261 10.96 -7.74 0.31
CA GLY A 261 10.15 -6.77 -0.42
C GLY A 261 9.23 -7.40 -1.45
N VAL A 262 9.68 -8.45 -2.13
CA VAL A 262 8.88 -9.14 -3.16
C VAL A 262 7.60 -9.75 -2.61
N ILE A 263 7.63 -10.36 -1.41
CA ILE A 263 6.45 -11.03 -0.83
C ILE A 263 5.37 -10.07 -0.34
N PHE A 264 5.62 -8.77 -0.26
CA PHE A 264 4.60 -7.74 0.04
C PHE A 264 3.43 -7.74 -0.95
N GLY A 265 3.63 -8.26 -2.16
CA GLY A 265 2.57 -8.39 -3.16
C GLY A 265 1.44 -9.37 -2.79
N ALA A 266 1.59 -10.16 -1.74
CA ALA A 266 0.63 -11.16 -1.30
C ALA A 266 0.08 -10.86 0.11
N THR A 267 -1.17 -11.25 0.38
CA THR A 267 -1.78 -11.16 1.72
C THR A 267 -1.01 -11.97 2.74
N GLY A 268 -0.59 -11.33 3.82
CA GLY A 268 0.29 -11.91 4.85
C GLY A 268 1.78 -11.77 4.53
N GLY A 269 2.11 -11.12 3.40
CA GLY A 269 3.49 -10.94 2.98
C GLY A 269 4.26 -9.94 3.83
N VAL A 270 3.61 -8.90 4.32
CA VAL A 270 4.22 -7.94 5.25
C VAL A 270 4.56 -8.65 6.56
N MET A 271 3.61 -9.39 7.12
CA MET A 271 3.82 -10.19 8.34
C MET A 271 4.95 -11.20 8.16
N GLU A 272 4.93 -11.96 7.07
CA GLU A 272 5.99 -12.94 6.81
C GLU A 272 7.36 -12.28 6.69
N ALA A 273 7.46 -11.15 5.98
CA ALA A 273 8.70 -10.41 5.84
C ALA A 273 9.22 -9.89 7.19
N ALA A 274 8.32 -9.32 8.00
CA ALA A 274 8.67 -8.83 9.35
C ALA A 274 9.15 -9.97 10.26
N LEU A 275 8.43 -11.10 10.31
CA LEU A 275 8.80 -12.27 11.11
C LEU A 275 10.14 -12.88 10.66
N ARG A 276 10.41 -12.95 9.33
CA ARG A 276 11.68 -13.43 8.78
C ARG A 276 12.83 -12.52 9.17
N THR A 277 12.62 -11.22 9.09
CA THR A 277 13.64 -10.21 9.45
C THR A 277 13.90 -10.23 10.96
N ALA A 278 12.87 -10.24 11.79
CA ALA A 278 13.00 -10.38 13.24
C ALA A 278 13.74 -11.67 13.63
N PHE A 279 13.39 -12.78 13.01
CA PHE A 279 14.08 -14.06 13.22
C PHE A 279 15.58 -13.97 12.89
N LYS A 280 15.91 -13.35 11.75
CA LYS A 280 17.30 -13.13 11.33
C LYS A 280 18.05 -12.23 12.31
N LEU A 281 17.46 -11.12 12.73
CA LEU A 281 18.08 -10.17 13.65
C LEU A 281 18.35 -10.79 15.02
N VAL A 282 17.40 -11.59 15.52
CA VAL A 282 17.52 -12.21 16.86
C VAL A 282 18.43 -13.44 16.85
N THR A 283 18.37 -14.29 15.81
CA THR A 283 19.09 -15.57 15.78
C THR A 283 20.39 -15.56 14.97
N GLY A 284 20.60 -14.51 14.16
CA GLY A 284 21.72 -14.41 13.19
C GLY A 284 21.56 -15.32 11.97
N LYS A 285 20.45 -16.08 11.84
CA LYS A 285 20.23 -17.09 10.79
C LYS A 285 18.96 -16.77 10.00
N ASN A 286 18.95 -17.11 8.71
CA ASN A 286 17.72 -17.06 7.94
C ASN A 286 16.79 -18.22 8.34
N PRO A 287 15.47 -17.99 8.48
CA PRO A 287 14.50 -19.04 8.72
C PRO A 287 14.35 -19.93 7.47
N GLY A 288 13.93 -21.16 7.67
CA GLY A 288 13.55 -22.04 6.56
C GLY A 288 12.36 -21.48 5.75
N PRO A 289 12.13 -21.99 4.53
CA PRO A 289 11.13 -21.41 3.62
C PRO A 289 9.69 -21.48 4.16
N ASP A 290 9.38 -22.48 4.97
CA ASP A 290 8.01 -22.76 5.45
C ASP A 290 7.78 -22.44 6.94
N VAL A 291 8.75 -21.83 7.63
CA VAL A 291 8.64 -21.55 9.07
C VAL A 291 7.44 -20.64 9.39
N PHE A 292 7.08 -19.74 8.48
CA PHE A 292 5.99 -18.77 8.66
C PHE A 292 4.83 -18.98 7.67
N ARG A 293 4.64 -20.21 7.15
CA ARG A 293 3.61 -20.48 6.14
C ARG A 293 2.17 -20.24 6.62
N GLU A 294 1.93 -20.28 7.93
CA GLU A 294 0.61 -20.10 8.54
C GLU A 294 0.02 -18.72 8.27
N VAL A 295 0.85 -17.70 8.04
CA VAL A 295 0.39 -16.34 7.69
C VAL A 295 0.07 -16.19 6.21
N ARG A 296 0.40 -17.17 5.36
CA ARG A 296 0.12 -17.18 3.92
C ARG A 296 -1.33 -17.56 3.61
N GLY A 297 -1.77 -17.26 2.39
CA GLY A 297 -3.04 -17.72 1.82
C GLY A 297 -4.18 -16.73 1.98
N MET A 298 -5.33 -17.12 1.44
CA MET A 298 -6.48 -16.21 1.19
C MET A 298 -7.52 -16.18 2.32
N LYS A 299 -7.31 -16.86 3.45
CA LYS A 299 -8.23 -16.77 4.58
C LYS A 299 -8.27 -15.32 5.09
N PRO A 300 -9.46 -14.72 5.28
CA PRO A 300 -9.59 -13.32 5.65
C PRO A 300 -9.10 -12.98 7.06
N TRP A 301 -8.93 -13.95 7.91
CA TRP A 301 -8.33 -13.87 9.24
C TRP A 301 -7.50 -15.11 9.48
N LYS A 302 -6.21 -14.94 9.71
CA LYS A 302 -5.21 -15.96 10.01
C LYS A 302 -4.49 -15.54 11.29
N GLU A 303 -4.14 -16.52 12.10
CA GLU A 303 -3.41 -16.32 13.33
C GLU A 303 -2.45 -17.48 13.55
N ALA A 304 -1.30 -17.20 14.13
CA ALA A 304 -0.29 -18.17 14.43
C ALA A 304 0.62 -17.70 15.58
N GLU A 305 1.24 -18.65 16.24
CA GLU A 305 2.28 -18.41 17.24
C GLU A 305 3.63 -18.90 16.71
N PHE A 306 4.65 -18.08 16.86
CA PHE A 306 6.01 -18.38 16.39
C PHE A 306 7.01 -18.22 17.54
N ASN A 307 7.96 -19.14 17.64
CA ASN A 307 9.09 -18.98 18.55
C ASN A 307 10.27 -18.33 17.81
N ILE A 308 10.62 -17.13 18.24
CA ILE A 308 11.73 -16.36 17.68
C ILE A 308 12.78 -16.13 18.77
N GLY A 309 13.86 -16.90 18.72
CA GLY A 309 14.95 -16.79 19.69
C GLY A 309 14.56 -17.08 21.13
N GLY A 310 13.52 -17.91 21.37
CA GLY A 310 12.99 -18.23 22.70
C GLY A 310 11.79 -17.38 23.12
N ALA A 311 11.48 -16.29 22.42
CA ALA A 311 10.28 -15.50 22.66
C ALA A 311 9.11 -16.01 21.78
N VAL A 312 7.92 -16.12 22.37
CA VAL A 312 6.70 -16.45 21.62
C VAL A 312 6.08 -15.18 21.06
N VAL A 313 5.91 -15.11 19.75
CA VAL A 313 5.26 -14.01 19.03
C VAL A 313 3.91 -14.49 18.50
N ARG A 314 2.83 -13.85 18.93
CA ARG A 314 1.46 -14.11 18.47
C ARG A 314 1.13 -13.13 17.36
N ALA A 315 1.02 -13.65 16.15
CA ALA A 315 0.78 -12.87 14.95
C ALA A 315 -0.63 -13.09 14.41
N ALA A 316 -1.25 -12.03 13.88
CA ALA A 316 -2.46 -12.13 13.12
C ALA A 316 -2.34 -11.38 11.79
N VAL A 317 -2.99 -11.93 10.76
CA VAL A 317 -3.18 -11.28 9.46
C VAL A 317 -4.67 -11.21 9.19
N VAL A 318 -5.18 -10.01 9.00
CA VAL A 318 -6.61 -9.79 8.77
C VAL A 318 -6.82 -8.83 7.59
N HIS A 319 -7.71 -9.18 6.67
CA HIS A 319 -8.07 -8.30 5.57
C HIS A 319 -9.58 -8.10 5.43
N GLY A 320 -9.95 -6.91 4.93
CA GLY A 320 -11.33 -6.43 4.91
C GLY A 320 -11.72 -5.82 6.26
N LEU A 321 -12.13 -4.55 6.27
CA LEU A 321 -12.37 -3.78 7.50
C LEU A 321 -13.48 -4.36 8.38
N GLY A 322 -14.44 -5.11 7.79
CA GLY A 322 -15.43 -5.85 8.56
C GLY A 322 -14.82 -6.97 9.43
N ASN A 323 -13.75 -7.62 8.95
CA ASN A 323 -13.03 -8.62 9.74
C ASN A 323 -12.11 -7.96 10.76
N VAL A 324 -11.49 -6.83 10.40
CA VAL A 324 -10.70 -6.01 11.33
C VAL A 324 -11.54 -5.61 12.54
N ARG A 325 -12.79 -5.15 12.35
CA ARG A 325 -13.71 -4.86 13.47
C ARG A 325 -13.93 -6.05 14.38
N LYS A 326 -14.07 -7.25 13.80
CA LYS A 326 -14.27 -8.47 14.60
C LYS A 326 -13.01 -8.80 15.41
N LEU A 327 -11.83 -8.64 14.81
CA LEU A 327 -10.55 -8.84 15.51
C LEU A 327 -10.40 -7.85 16.67
N ILE A 328 -10.62 -6.56 16.43
CA ILE A 328 -10.56 -5.53 17.47
C ILE A 328 -11.51 -5.89 18.62
N ALA A 329 -12.77 -6.19 18.31
CA ALA A 329 -13.75 -6.57 19.33
C ALA A 329 -13.37 -7.85 20.10
N ALA A 330 -12.70 -8.82 19.48
CA ALA A 330 -12.21 -10.02 20.16
C ALA A 330 -11.04 -9.68 21.12
N VAL A 331 -10.14 -8.80 20.70
CA VAL A 331 -9.05 -8.31 21.55
C VAL A 331 -9.58 -7.52 22.74
N GLU A 332 -10.53 -6.60 22.53
CA GLU A 332 -11.17 -5.82 23.60
C GLU A 332 -11.91 -6.68 24.64
N ARG A 333 -12.54 -7.77 24.20
CA ARG A 333 -13.19 -8.72 25.12
C ARG A 333 -12.23 -9.71 25.78
N GLY A 334 -10.94 -9.67 25.44
CA GLY A 334 -9.94 -10.60 25.94
C GLY A 334 -10.08 -12.03 25.38
N GLU A 335 -10.83 -12.21 24.30
CA GLU A 335 -11.02 -13.50 23.60
C GLU A 335 -9.84 -13.85 22.70
N ALA A 336 -9.06 -12.86 22.28
CA ALA A 336 -7.87 -13.01 21.47
C ALA A 336 -6.75 -12.10 21.97
N GLN A 337 -5.50 -12.55 21.85
CA GLN A 337 -4.33 -11.78 22.26
C GLN A 337 -3.25 -11.91 21.19
N TYR A 338 -2.79 -10.78 20.67
CA TYR A 338 -1.74 -10.72 19.66
C TYR A 338 -0.64 -9.79 20.11
N ASP A 339 0.49 -9.92 19.46
CA ASP A 339 1.64 -9.05 19.63
C ASP A 339 1.85 -8.19 18.39
N PHE A 340 1.62 -8.75 17.20
CA PHE A 340 1.72 -8.03 15.93
C PHE A 340 0.57 -8.42 14.97
N VAL A 341 -0.05 -7.42 14.35
CA VAL A 341 -1.21 -7.61 13.46
C VAL A 341 -0.99 -6.89 12.14
N GLU A 342 -1.04 -7.64 11.03
CA GLU A 342 -1.11 -7.10 9.67
C GLU A 342 -2.56 -6.85 9.27
N VAL A 343 -2.84 -5.63 8.78
CA VAL A 343 -4.15 -5.23 8.25
C VAL A 343 -4.03 -4.80 6.78
#